data_b51ab70be0012492aaff6392142d5040
#
_entry.id   b51ab70be0012492aaff6392142d5040
#
_cell.length_a   1.000
_cell.length_b   1.000
_cell.length_c   1.000
_cell.angle_alpha   90.00
_cell.angle_beta   90.00
_cell.angle_gamma   90.00
#
_symmetry.space_group_name_H-M   'P 1'
#
loop_
_entity.id
_entity.type
_entity.pdbx_description
1 polymer ?
#
loop_
_entity_poly.entity_id
_entity_poly.type
_entity_poly.pdbx_seq_one_letter_code
_entity_poly.pdbx_strand_id
1 'polypeptide(L)'
;QFEKGERLDTLNPEEYLSFLVDGSIEISANRADGTSYPIGYLDGFTCIGDMEFCGKRDDTHQIEARTTALCIVLPLASTKELLLNDNRFLRYLLNSVTEKLMLYSSSQSNFSTLEESFLSYLSERCPDQTFSGVEKMAMQLHCSRRQLQRVLKKLLEEGQLVKLSKGSYRLS
;
A
#
# COMPACT_ATOMS: atom_id res chain seq x y z
N GLN A 1 17.92 1.32 9.92
CA GLN A 1 16.72 1.04 10.72
C GLN A 1 15.81 2.27 10.69
N PHE A 2 14.52 2.07 10.60
CA PHE A 2 13.48 3.10 10.63
C PHE A 2 12.49 2.77 11.73
N GLU A 3 12.08 3.78 12.46
CA GLU A 3 11.04 3.65 13.46
C GLU A 3 9.65 3.79 12.81
N LYS A 4 8.62 3.30 13.50
CA LYS A 4 7.24 3.43 13.03
C LYS A 4 6.88 4.89 12.74
N GLY A 5 6.35 5.16 11.55
CA GLY A 5 5.99 6.49 11.06
C GLY A 5 7.13 7.23 10.34
N GLU A 6 8.34 6.67 10.31
CA GLU A 6 9.43 7.26 9.53
C GLU A 6 9.31 6.94 8.05
N ARG A 7 9.67 7.92 7.22
CA ARG A 7 9.64 7.79 5.76
C ARG A 7 10.94 7.17 5.27
N LEU A 8 10.83 6.19 4.39
CA LEU A 8 11.97 5.49 3.79
C LEU A 8 12.49 6.21 2.54
N ASP A 9 11.77 7.18 2.00
CA ASP A 9 12.17 8.01 0.87
C ASP A 9 13.33 8.98 1.18
N THR A 10 13.78 9.04 2.44
CA THR A 10 15.06 9.66 2.81
C THR A 10 16.27 8.94 2.19
N LEU A 11 16.11 7.67 1.78
CA LEU A 11 17.06 6.94 0.98
C LEU A 11 16.79 7.24 -0.49
N ASN A 12 17.61 8.09 -1.11
CA ASN A 12 17.45 8.42 -2.52
C ASN A 12 17.50 7.13 -3.38
N PRO A 13 16.39 6.72 -4.01
CA PRO A 13 16.34 5.45 -4.76
C PRO A 13 17.17 5.52 -6.07
N GLU A 14 17.61 6.69 -6.52
CA GLU A 14 18.56 6.85 -7.63
C GLU A 14 19.99 6.51 -7.21
N GLU A 15 20.31 6.64 -5.94
CA GLU A 15 21.64 6.37 -5.37
C GLU A 15 21.72 5.03 -4.66
N TYR A 16 20.61 4.54 -4.15
CA TYR A 16 20.57 3.36 -3.31
C TYR A 16 19.46 2.39 -3.72
N LEU A 17 19.78 1.12 -3.76
CA LEU A 17 18.80 0.04 -3.78
C LEU A 17 18.66 -0.51 -2.36
N SER A 18 17.44 -0.61 -1.85
CA SER A 18 17.19 -1.02 -0.49
C SER A 18 16.41 -2.32 -0.43
N PHE A 19 16.64 -3.10 0.60
CA PHE A 19 15.91 -4.35 0.87
C PHE A 19 15.35 -4.29 2.27
N LEU A 20 14.03 -4.32 2.41
CA LEU A 20 13.38 -4.57 3.69
C LEU A 20 13.73 -6.00 4.12
N VAL A 21 14.27 -6.17 5.32
CA VAL A 21 14.67 -7.47 5.87
C VAL A 21 13.71 -7.92 6.95
N ASP A 22 13.23 -6.96 7.73
CA ASP A 22 12.28 -7.18 8.81
C ASP A 22 11.39 -5.94 8.99
N GLY A 23 10.17 -6.15 9.48
CA GLY A 23 9.18 -5.10 9.67
C GLY A 23 8.17 -5.01 8.51
N SER A 24 7.39 -3.94 8.52
CA SER A 24 6.29 -3.68 7.60
C SER A 24 6.32 -2.23 7.13
N ILE A 25 6.08 -2.02 5.85
CA ILE A 25 6.02 -0.71 5.21
C ILE A 25 4.68 -0.50 4.49
N GLU A 26 4.26 0.75 4.42
CA GLU A 26 3.11 1.19 3.62
C GLU A 26 3.62 1.99 2.42
N ILE A 27 3.09 1.66 1.24
CA ILE A 27 3.26 2.47 0.05
C ILE A 27 1.98 3.27 -0.16
N SER A 28 2.10 4.58 -0.27
CA SER A 28 0.99 5.49 -0.55
C SER A 28 1.29 6.35 -1.77
N ALA A 29 0.24 6.75 -2.49
CA ALA A 29 0.36 7.71 -3.60
C ALA A 29 -0.19 9.07 -3.21
N ASN A 30 0.46 10.12 -3.72
CA ASN A 30 0.03 11.49 -3.56
C ASN A 30 -0.92 11.87 -4.70
N ARG A 31 -2.00 12.55 -4.37
CA ARG A 31 -2.90 13.18 -5.34
C ARG A 31 -2.46 14.62 -5.63
N ALA A 32 -2.94 15.15 -6.74
CA ALA A 32 -2.67 16.53 -7.15
C ALA A 32 -3.20 17.58 -6.14
N ASP A 33 -4.16 17.20 -5.28
CA ASP A 33 -4.71 18.04 -4.21
C ASP A 33 -3.89 17.98 -2.90
N GLY A 34 -2.76 17.25 -2.91
CA GLY A 34 -1.87 17.08 -1.75
C GLY A 34 -2.33 16.02 -0.74
N THR A 35 -3.43 15.32 -0.99
CA THR A 35 -3.84 14.17 -0.17
C THR A 35 -3.10 12.91 -0.59
N SER A 36 -2.78 12.03 0.37
CA SER A 36 -2.21 10.71 0.09
C SER A 36 -3.20 9.59 0.40
N TYR A 37 -3.06 8.47 -0.30
CA TYR A 37 -3.84 7.28 -0.04
C TYR A 37 -2.96 6.02 -0.13
N PRO A 38 -3.20 5.02 0.71
CA PRO A 38 -2.41 3.80 0.68
C PRO A 38 -2.70 3.01 -0.60
N ILE A 39 -1.64 2.54 -1.26
CA ILE A 39 -1.68 1.66 -2.42
C ILE A 39 -1.55 0.21 -1.95
N GLY A 40 -0.66 -0.04 -1.00
CA GLY A 40 -0.40 -1.38 -0.51
C GLY A 40 0.54 -1.41 0.69
N TYR A 41 0.66 -2.62 1.23
CA TYR A 41 1.52 -2.92 2.36
C TYR A 41 2.48 -4.03 1.94
N LEU A 42 3.73 -3.90 2.35
CA LEU A 42 4.75 -4.91 2.12
C LEU A 42 5.34 -5.33 3.45
N ASP A 43 5.39 -6.63 3.66
CA ASP A 43 5.94 -7.27 4.85
C ASP A 43 7.06 -8.24 4.43
N GLY A 44 8.03 -8.44 5.30
CA GLY A 44 9.13 -9.37 5.07
C GLY A 44 10.12 -8.90 4.00
N PHE A 45 10.90 -9.83 3.44
CA PHE A 45 11.98 -9.50 2.53
C PHE A 45 11.46 -8.99 1.18
N THR A 46 11.70 -7.71 0.89
CA THR A 46 11.28 -7.07 -0.37
C THR A 46 12.27 -6.00 -0.82
N CYS A 47 12.39 -5.82 -2.12
CA CYS A 47 13.21 -4.77 -2.73
C CYS A 47 12.45 -3.43 -2.72
N ILE A 48 13.14 -2.33 -2.46
CA ILE A 48 12.64 -0.94 -2.51
C ILE A 48 13.57 -0.16 -3.45
N GLY A 49 12.99 0.62 -4.37
CA GLY A 49 13.74 1.32 -5.42
C GLY A 49 13.98 0.46 -6.67
N ASP A 50 13.21 -0.61 -6.83
CA ASP A 50 13.28 -1.49 -8.00
C ASP A 50 12.87 -0.80 -9.31
N MET A 51 11.92 0.14 -9.25
CA MET A 51 11.51 0.93 -10.42
C MET A 51 12.63 1.87 -10.87
N GLU A 52 13.25 2.58 -9.94
CA GLU A 52 14.37 3.49 -10.20
C GLU A 52 15.60 2.72 -10.65
N PHE A 53 15.86 1.54 -10.09
CA PHE A 53 16.90 0.64 -10.57
C PHE A 53 16.70 0.26 -12.05
N CYS A 54 15.45 0.02 -12.46
CA CYS A 54 15.05 -0.24 -13.84
C CYS A 54 14.96 1.02 -14.71
N GLY A 55 15.35 2.19 -14.21
CA GLY A 55 15.35 3.47 -14.95
C GLY A 55 13.95 4.11 -15.05
N LYS A 56 13.03 3.75 -14.18
CA LYS A 56 11.70 4.38 -14.06
C LYS A 56 11.69 5.23 -12.79
N ARG A 57 11.29 6.48 -12.92
CA ARG A 57 11.14 7.38 -11.78
C ARG A 57 9.67 7.57 -11.47
N ASP A 58 9.34 7.48 -10.21
CA ASP A 58 8.00 7.78 -9.72
C ASP A 58 8.07 8.65 -8.46
N ASP A 59 7.83 9.94 -8.64
CA ASP A 59 7.80 10.93 -7.57
C ASP A 59 6.42 10.99 -6.86
N THR A 60 5.48 10.15 -7.26
CA THR A 60 4.10 10.18 -6.72
C THR A 60 3.92 9.28 -5.51
N HIS A 61 4.81 8.30 -5.32
CA HIS A 61 4.74 7.36 -4.22
C HIS A 61 5.55 7.82 -3.00
N GLN A 62 5.07 7.44 -1.82
CA GLN A 62 5.75 7.60 -0.54
C GLN A 62 5.78 6.27 0.17
N ILE A 63 6.87 6.00 0.88
CA ILE A 63 7.05 4.76 1.65
C ILE A 63 7.26 5.14 3.10
N GLU A 64 6.44 4.57 4.00
CA GLU A 64 6.48 4.81 5.44
C GLU A 64 6.53 3.50 6.22
N ALA A 65 7.36 3.46 7.26
CA ALA A 65 7.45 2.31 8.15
C ALA A 65 6.19 2.20 9.04
N ARG A 66 5.51 1.07 8.99
CA ARG A 66 4.34 0.77 9.85
C ARG A 66 4.72 0.16 11.19
N THR A 67 5.81 -0.54 11.21
CA THR A 67 6.50 -1.06 12.41
C THR A 67 7.94 -0.61 12.35
N THR A 68 8.74 -0.90 13.36
CA THR A 68 10.19 -0.79 13.23
C THR A 68 10.63 -1.63 12.04
N ALA A 69 11.32 -1.01 11.09
CA ALA A 69 11.75 -1.63 9.83
C ALA A 69 13.27 -1.67 9.73
N LEU A 70 13.79 -2.83 9.38
CA LEU A 70 15.22 -3.04 9.14
C LEU A 70 15.47 -3.17 7.64
N CYS A 71 16.32 -2.31 7.09
CA CYS A 71 16.69 -2.34 5.68
C CYS A 71 18.19 -2.57 5.51
N ILE A 72 18.56 -3.35 4.49
CA ILE A 72 19.90 -3.38 3.90
C ILE A 72 19.91 -2.42 2.72
N VAL A 73 20.92 -1.58 2.63
CA VAL A 73 21.05 -0.53 1.61
C VAL A 73 22.32 -0.75 0.80
N LEU A 74 22.17 -0.83 -0.51
CA LEU A 74 23.29 -0.99 -1.45
C LEU A 74 23.51 0.30 -2.24
N PRO A 75 24.72 0.88 -2.24
CA PRO A 75 25.04 2.05 -3.06
C PRO A 75 25.14 1.65 -4.53
N LEU A 76 24.28 2.24 -5.37
CA LEU A 76 24.18 1.90 -6.79
C LEU A 76 25.44 2.32 -7.59
N ALA A 77 26.14 3.37 -7.17
CA ALA A 77 27.38 3.79 -7.80
C ALA A 77 28.45 2.69 -7.92
N SER A 78 28.48 1.78 -6.95
CA SER A 78 29.46 0.67 -6.92
C SER A 78 28.87 -0.71 -7.23
N THR A 79 27.56 -0.86 -7.17
CA THR A 79 26.91 -2.20 -7.25
C THR A 79 26.05 -2.39 -8.48
N LYS A 80 25.61 -1.31 -9.15
CA LYS A 80 24.63 -1.40 -10.24
C LYS A 80 25.08 -2.32 -11.38
N GLU A 81 26.32 -2.16 -11.86
CA GLU A 81 26.85 -3.02 -12.93
C GLU A 81 26.95 -4.49 -12.52
N LEU A 82 27.38 -4.75 -11.29
CA LEU A 82 27.44 -6.11 -10.76
C LEU A 82 26.07 -6.76 -10.72
N LEU A 83 25.06 -6.01 -10.22
CA LEU A 83 23.68 -6.49 -10.11
C LEU A 83 23.05 -6.71 -11.49
N LEU A 84 23.30 -5.81 -12.47
CA LEU A 84 22.79 -5.98 -13.85
C LEU A 84 23.41 -7.19 -14.58
N ASN A 85 24.58 -7.65 -14.17
CA ASN A 85 25.25 -8.83 -14.72
C ASN A 85 25.03 -10.11 -13.89
N ASP A 86 24.30 -10.02 -12.78
CA ASP A 86 23.95 -11.19 -11.96
C ASP A 86 22.56 -11.73 -12.31
N ASN A 87 22.53 -12.86 -13.01
CA ASN A 87 21.28 -13.52 -13.39
C ASN A 87 20.41 -13.97 -12.20
N ARG A 88 21.00 -14.21 -11.03
CA ARG A 88 20.25 -14.60 -9.82
C ARG A 88 19.50 -13.38 -9.27
N PHE A 89 20.21 -12.25 -9.22
CA PHE A 89 19.60 -10.98 -8.80
C PHE A 89 18.50 -10.55 -9.78
N LEU A 90 18.73 -10.62 -11.08
CA LEU A 90 17.73 -10.23 -12.09
C LEU A 90 16.46 -11.11 -12.01
N ARG A 91 16.60 -12.42 -11.76
CA ARG A 91 15.46 -13.31 -11.52
C ARG A 91 14.70 -12.95 -10.24
N TYR A 92 15.44 -12.67 -9.16
CA TYR A 92 14.84 -12.18 -7.93
C TYR A 92 14.06 -10.86 -8.16
N LEU A 93 14.68 -9.90 -8.82
CA LEU A 93 14.07 -8.60 -9.13
C LEU A 93 12.79 -8.77 -9.96
N LEU A 94 12.83 -9.63 -10.99
CA LEU A 94 11.65 -9.91 -11.82
C LEU A 94 10.52 -10.54 -10.98
N ASN A 95 10.83 -11.49 -10.12
CA ASN A 95 9.84 -12.09 -9.23
C ASN A 95 9.26 -11.05 -8.25
N SER A 96 10.11 -10.24 -7.62
CA SER A 96 9.69 -9.18 -6.69
C SER A 96 8.74 -8.18 -7.36
N VAL A 97 9.07 -7.70 -8.56
CA VAL A 97 8.20 -6.79 -9.32
C VAL A 97 6.90 -7.47 -9.72
N THR A 98 6.95 -8.74 -10.13
CA THR A 98 5.76 -9.51 -10.50
C THR A 98 4.82 -9.71 -9.31
N GLU A 99 5.36 -10.06 -8.14
CA GLU A 99 4.58 -10.21 -6.90
C GLU A 99 3.91 -8.90 -6.50
N LYS A 100 4.63 -7.78 -6.57
CA LYS A 100 4.05 -6.46 -6.32
C LYS A 100 2.93 -6.12 -7.32
N LEU A 101 3.16 -6.39 -8.60
CA LEU A 101 2.14 -6.17 -9.63
C LEU A 101 0.90 -7.03 -9.37
N MET A 102 1.07 -8.28 -8.96
CA MET A 102 -0.05 -9.16 -8.57
C MET A 102 -0.78 -8.64 -7.35
N LEU A 103 -0.08 -8.16 -6.33
CA LEU A 103 -0.68 -7.55 -5.14
C LEU A 103 -1.53 -6.32 -5.51
N TYR A 104 -1.01 -5.44 -6.36
CA TYR A 104 -1.74 -4.25 -6.82
C TYR A 104 -2.92 -4.60 -7.74
N SER A 105 -2.72 -5.57 -8.63
CA SER A 105 -3.77 -6.03 -9.53
C SER A 105 -4.88 -6.78 -8.78
N SER A 106 -4.54 -7.63 -7.83
CA SER A 106 -5.52 -8.39 -7.04
C SER A 106 -6.32 -7.52 -6.08
N SER A 107 -5.72 -6.46 -5.54
CA SER A 107 -6.47 -5.48 -4.74
C SER A 107 -7.54 -4.73 -5.55
N GLN A 108 -7.39 -4.66 -6.88
CA GLN A 108 -8.39 -4.07 -7.79
C GLN A 108 -9.34 -5.10 -8.41
N SER A 109 -8.93 -6.37 -8.54
CA SER A 109 -9.65 -7.37 -9.32
C SER A 109 -10.41 -8.44 -8.50
N ASN A 110 -10.13 -8.58 -7.20
CA ASN A 110 -10.76 -9.59 -6.36
C ASN A 110 -12.20 -9.25 -5.95
N PHE A 111 -12.66 -8.03 -6.22
CA PHE A 111 -13.99 -7.60 -5.88
C PHE A 111 -14.75 -7.17 -7.13
N SER A 112 -15.84 -7.84 -7.43
CA SER A 112 -16.72 -7.48 -8.53
C SER A 112 -17.47 -6.18 -8.26
N THR A 113 -17.62 -5.81 -6.99
CA THR A 113 -18.38 -4.63 -6.57
C THR A 113 -17.66 -3.84 -5.46
N LEU A 114 -17.94 -2.53 -5.40
CA LEU A 114 -17.47 -1.67 -4.29
C LEU A 114 -17.97 -2.16 -2.92
N GLU A 115 -19.12 -2.80 -2.89
CA GLU A 115 -19.72 -3.39 -1.70
C GLU A 115 -18.86 -4.51 -1.14
N GLU A 116 -18.46 -5.46 -1.98
CA GLU A 116 -17.55 -6.55 -1.61
C GLU A 116 -16.21 -6.04 -1.13
N SER A 117 -15.62 -5.06 -1.84
CA SER A 117 -14.39 -4.39 -1.44
C SER A 117 -14.50 -3.75 -0.05
N PHE A 118 -15.64 -3.10 0.22
CA PHE A 118 -15.91 -2.46 1.50
C PHE A 118 -16.05 -3.47 2.64
N LEU A 119 -16.80 -4.55 2.43
CA LEU A 119 -17.01 -5.60 3.44
C LEU A 119 -15.71 -6.33 3.79
N SER A 120 -14.91 -6.69 2.78
CA SER A 120 -13.60 -7.30 2.99
C SER A 120 -12.66 -6.35 3.74
N TYR A 121 -12.62 -5.08 3.35
CA TYR A 121 -11.79 -4.09 4.05
C TYR A 121 -12.17 -3.97 5.54
N LEU A 122 -13.46 -3.95 5.87
CA LEU A 122 -13.93 -3.91 7.26
C LEU A 122 -13.52 -5.16 8.04
N SER A 123 -13.70 -6.34 7.45
CA SER A 123 -13.42 -7.61 8.14
C SER A 123 -11.91 -7.83 8.37
N GLU A 124 -11.07 -7.43 7.42
CA GLU A 124 -9.64 -7.76 7.43
C GLU A 124 -8.76 -6.64 8.03
N ARG A 125 -9.20 -5.38 7.91
CA ARG A 125 -8.35 -4.22 8.18
C ARG A 125 -8.83 -3.28 9.26
N CYS A 126 -10.09 -3.42 9.69
CA CYS A 126 -10.64 -2.54 10.72
C CYS A 126 -10.72 -3.25 12.08
N PRO A 127 -10.15 -2.68 13.15
CA PRO A 127 -10.33 -3.19 14.50
C PRO A 127 -11.82 -3.25 14.85
N ASP A 128 -12.26 -4.37 15.45
CA ASP A 128 -13.65 -4.61 15.84
C ASP A 128 -14.65 -4.42 14.69
N GLN A 129 -14.18 -4.54 13.43
CA GLN A 129 -15.00 -4.36 12.23
C GLN A 129 -15.74 -3.01 12.20
N THR A 130 -15.08 -1.99 12.78
CA THR A 130 -15.61 -0.64 12.93
C THR A 130 -14.79 0.36 12.16
N PHE A 131 -15.42 1.32 11.48
CA PHE A 131 -14.74 2.44 10.89
C PHE A 131 -15.41 3.77 11.21
N SER A 132 -14.63 4.85 11.10
CA SER A 132 -15.11 6.22 11.19
C SER A 132 -14.45 7.10 10.13
N GLY A 133 -15.23 8.04 9.59
CA GLY A 133 -14.78 8.94 8.53
C GLY A 133 -15.03 8.41 7.12
N VAL A 134 -16.22 8.71 6.56
CA VAL A 134 -16.64 8.27 5.22
C VAL A 134 -15.67 8.72 4.12
N GLU A 135 -15.06 9.90 4.24
CA GLU A 135 -14.09 10.39 3.25
C GLU A 135 -12.80 9.57 3.28
N LYS A 136 -12.27 9.31 4.48
CA LYS A 136 -11.09 8.47 4.65
C LYS A 136 -11.33 7.07 4.07
N MET A 137 -12.48 6.48 4.33
CA MET A 137 -12.85 5.17 3.80
C MET A 137 -13.03 5.20 2.28
N ALA A 138 -13.62 6.25 1.70
CA ALA A 138 -13.76 6.40 0.26
C ALA A 138 -12.38 6.49 -0.44
N MET A 139 -11.42 7.18 0.18
CA MET A 139 -10.03 7.22 -0.29
C MET A 139 -9.39 5.82 -0.28
N GLN A 140 -9.55 5.09 0.82
CA GLN A 140 -9.02 3.73 0.99
C GLN A 140 -9.54 2.76 -0.07
N LEU A 141 -10.81 2.90 -0.44
CA LEU A 141 -11.48 2.06 -1.43
C LEU A 141 -11.41 2.62 -2.87
N HIS A 142 -10.61 3.66 -3.10
CA HIS A 142 -10.45 4.31 -4.42
C HIS A 142 -11.78 4.70 -5.07
N CYS A 143 -12.78 5.09 -4.28
CA CYS A 143 -14.10 5.47 -4.77
C CYS A 143 -14.49 6.89 -4.36
N SER A 144 -15.51 7.45 -5.02
CA SER A 144 -16.06 8.73 -4.60
C SER A 144 -16.88 8.58 -3.31
N ARG A 145 -16.91 9.64 -2.49
CA ARG A 145 -17.79 9.70 -1.30
C ARG A 145 -19.24 9.31 -1.64
N ARG A 146 -19.74 9.75 -2.79
CA ARG A 146 -21.12 9.46 -3.22
C ARG A 146 -21.35 7.98 -3.50
N GLN A 147 -20.37 7.30 -4.11
CA GLN A 147 -20.44 5.86 -4.33
C GLN A 147 -20.44 5.09 -3.01
N LEU A 148 -19.52 5.43 -2.10
CA LEU A 148 -19.48 4.79 -0.78
C LEU A 148 -20.78 5.04 0.01
N GLN A 149 -21.33 6.26 0.00
CA GLN A 149 -22.60 6.55 0.68
C GLN A 149 -23.76 5.70 0.17
N ARG A 150 -23.81 5.37 -1.13
CA ARG A 150 -24.81 4.45 -1.68
C ARG A 150 -24.64 3.03 -1.13
N VAL A 151 -23.40 2.55 -1.05
CA VAL A 151 -23.11 1.22 -0.45
C VAL A 151 -23.49 1.20 1.03
N LEU A 152 -23.07 2.20 1.80
CA LEU A 152 -23.42 2.30 3.23
C LEU A 152 -24.93 2.31 3.45
N LYS A 153 -25.68 3.05 2.62
CA LYS A 153 -27.14 3.10 2.72
C LYS A 153 -27.74 1.72 2.46
N LYS A 154 -27.32 1.03 1.40
CA LYS A 154 -27.77 -0.32 1.06
C LYS A 154 -27.50 -1.31 2.19
N LEU A 155 -26.26 -1.36 2.70
CA LEU A 155 -25.86 -2.28 3.77
C LEU A 155 -26.56 -2.00 5.09
N LEU A 156 -26.92 -0.74 5.39
CA LEU A 156 -27.77 -0.39 6.55
C LEU A 156 -29.20 -0.88 6.37
N GLU A 157 -29.77 -0.73 5.18
CA GLU A 157 -31.12 -1.22 4.85
C GLU A 157 -31.20 -2.75 4.89
N GLU A 158 -30.15 -3.45 4.53
CA GLU A 158 -30.00 -4.91 4.59
C GLU A 158 -29.63 -5.44 6.00
N GLY A 159 -29.37 -4.56 6.96
CA GLY A 159 -29.01 -4.93 8.32
C GLY A 159 -27.60 -5.51 8.47
N GLN A 160 -26.76 -5.38 7.44
CA GLN A 160 -25.36 -5.83 7.47
C GLN A 160 -24.44 -4.83 8.18
N LEU A 161 -24.87 -3.58 8.31
CA LEU A 161 -24.17 -2.52 9.04
C LEU A 161 -25.05 -1.91 10.13
N VAL A 162 -24.40 -1.51 11.21
CA VAL A 162 -24.99 -0.69 12.26
C VAL A 162 -24.32 0.65 12.30
N LYS A 163 -25.11 1.73 12.32
CA LYS A 163 -24.61 3.09 12.50
C LYS A 163 -24.40 3.38 13.97
N LEU A 164 -23.17 3.63 14.38
CA LEU A 164 -22.81 3.94 15.77
C LEU A 164 -22.96 5.42 16.08
N SER A 165 -22.51 6.29 15.14
CA SER A 165 -22.61 7.75 15.26
C SER A 165 -22.53 8.41 13.89
N LYS A 166 -22.46 9.74 13.81
CA LYS A 166 -22.29 10.46 12.54
C LYS A 166 -20.96 10.09 11.89
N GLY A 167 -21.04 9.34 10.78
CA GLY A 167 -19.86 8.91 10.01
C GLY A 167 -19.12 7.70 10.60
N SER A 168 -19.68 7.03 11.61
CA SER A 168 -19.10 5.83 12.22
C SER A 168 -20.08 4.65 12.10
N TYR A 169 -19.56 3.50 11.69
CA TYR A 169 -20.34 2.31 11.37
C TYR A 169 -19.57 1.04 11.79
N ARG A 170 -20.32 -0.05 12.02
CA ARG A 170 -19.78 -1.37 12.37
C ARG A 170 -20.54 -2.44 11.60
N LEU A 171 -19.87 -3.55 11.25
CA LEU A 171 -20.54 -4.77 10.78
C LEU A 171 -21.45 -5.33 11.87
N SER A 172 -22.58 -5.85 11.45
CA SER A 172 -23.58 -6.43 12.35
C SER A 172 -23.15 -7.78 12.92
#